data_17d7a073f282574ca85e8ee9b69aea4b
#
_entry.id   17d7a073f282574ca85e8ee9b69aea4b
#
_cell.length_a   1.000
_cell.length_b   1.000
_cell.length_c   1.000
_cell.angle_alpha   90.00
_cell.angle_beta   90.00
_cell.angle_gamma   90.00
#
_symmetry.space_group_name_H-M   'P 1'
#
loop_
_entity.id
_entity.type
_entity.pdbx_description
1 polymer ?
#
loop_
_entity_poly.entity_id
_entity_poly.type
_entity_poly.pdbx_seq_one_letter_code
_entity_poly.pdbx_strand_id
1 'polypeptide(L)'
;MPCLSFIATASSCLSVGAVPIFCEIDETFTIDPQDIEQKITKKTKAIVVVHYQGYSCNMDKIKQIAKRYKLILIEDVAQAFGAKYNNKLLGTFGDSAAFSFQSCKIITCGEGGA
;
A
#
# COMPACT_ATOMS: atom_id res chain seq x y z
N MET A 1 2.79 -5.94 -4.02
CA MET A 1 3.10 -5.12 -2.82
C MET A 1 4.60 -4.79 -2.80
N PRO A 2 5.05 -3.72 -2.13
CA PRO A 2 6.49 -3.42 -2.04
C PRO A 2 7.24 -4.48 -1.24
N CYS A 3 8.55 -4.64 -1.54
CA CYS A 3 9.44 -5.49 -0.75
C CYS A 3 9.83 -4.84 0.60
N LEU A 4 9.79 -3.51 0.70
CA LEU A 4 10.02 -2.76 1.93
C LEU A 4 8.69 -2.46 2.62
N SER A 5 8.43 -3.17 3.72
CA SER A 5 7.22 -3.00 4.53
C SER A 5 7.37 -3.69 5.89
N PHE A 6 6.41 -3.45 6.78
CA PHE A 6 6.22 -4.30 7.95
C PHE A 6 5.63 -5.65 7.53
N ILE A 7 6.02 -6.72 8.23
CA ILE A 7 5.61 -8.09 7.88
C ILE A 7 4.08 -8.28 7.79
N ALA A 8 3.32 -7.49 8.54
CA ALA A 8 1.85 -7.57 8.54
C ALA A 8 1.24 -7.34 7.16
N THR A 9 1.83 -6.48 6.33
CA THR A 9 1.36 -6.24 4.96
C THR A 9 1.39 -7.52 4.12
N ALA A 10 2.43 -8.34 4.27
CA ALA A 10 2.53 -9.63 3.57
C ALA A 10 1.67 -10.72 4.23
N SER A 11 1.69 -10.81 5.57
CA SER A 11 0.96 -11.85 6.29
C SER A 11 -0.56 -11.68 6.17
N SER A 12 -1.07 -10.45 6.02
CA SER A 12 -2.49 -10.20 5.74
C SER A 12 -2.93 -10.82 4.39
N CYS A 13 -2.06 -10.79 3.37
CA CYS A 13 -2.33 -11.47 2.11
C CYS A 13 -2.42 -12.99 2.31
N LEU A 14 -1.49 -13.57 3.08
CA LEU A 14 -1.48 -15.02 3.35
C LEU A 14 -2.71 -15.46 4.15
N SER A 15 -3.19 -14.64 5.08
CA SER A 15 -4.34 -14.97 5.94
C SER A 15 -5.65 -15.13 5.15
N VAL A 16 -5.73 -14.55 3.96
CA VAL A 16 -6.88 -14.70 3.04
C VAL A 16 -6.60 -15.68 1.89
N GLY A 17 -5.51 -16.45 1.98
CA GLY A 17 -5.12 -17.43 0.96
C GLY A 17 -4.53 -16.82 -0.31
N ALA A 18 -4.19 -15.53 -0.31
CA ALA A 18 -3.52 -14.89 -1.44
C ALA A 18 -1.99 -15.07 -1.33
N VAL A 19 -1.33 -15.08 -2.48
CA VAL A 19 0.13 -15.16 -2.57
C VAL A 19 0.69 -13.75 -2.78
N PRO A 20 1.46 -13.19 -1.82
CA PRO A 20 2.09 -11.89 -1.99
C PRO A 20 3.21 -11.96 -3.04
N ILE A 21 3.15 -11.10 -4.04
CA ILE A 21 4.22 -10.89 -5.01
C ILE A 21 4.89 -9.58 -4.67
N PHE A 22 6.19 -9.63 -4.39
CA PHE A 22 6.96 -8.46 -4.00
C PHE A 22 7.45 -7.69 -5.23
N CYS A 23 7.24 -6.38 -5.20
CA CYS A 23 7.77 -5.43 -6.16
C CYS A 23 8.95 -4.68 -5.55
N GLU A 24 9.86 -4.25 -6.41
CA GLU A 24 10.96 -3.37 -6.02
C GLU A 24 10.43 -2.01 -5.54
N ILE A 25 11.29 -1.28 -4.86
CA ILE A 25 11.08 0.11 -4.47
C ILE A 25 11.97 1.02 -5.34
N ASP A 26 11.54 2.27 -5.51
CA ASP A 26 12.33 3.30 -6.16
C ASP A 26 13.10 4.15 -5.12
N GLU A 27 13.74 5.23 -5.57
CA GLU A 27 14.51 6.15 -4.71
C GLU A 27 13.66 6.86 -3.64
N THR A 28 12.35 6.79 -3.72
CA THR A 28 11.43 7.33 -2.69
C THR A 28 11.16 6.35 -1.55
N PHE A 29 11.77 5.17 -1.56
CA PHE A 29 11.50 4.06 -0.65
C PHE A 29 10.05 3.55 -0.73
N THR A 30 9.32 3.88 -1.78
CA THR A 30 7.98 3.36 -2.02
C THR A 30 7.97 2.44 -3.25
N ILE A 31 6.87 1.72 -3.44
CA ILE A 31 6.75 0.75 -4.52
C ILE A 31 7.00 1.39 -5.89
N ASP A 32 7.85 0.78 -6.72
CA ASP A 32 8.10 1.21 -8.08
C ASP A 32 6.91 0.87 -9.01
N PRO A 33 6.25 1.88 -9.60
CA PRO A 33 5.14 1.65 -10.51
C PRO A 33 5.53 0.84 -11.76
N GLN A 34 6.78 0.92 -12.22
CA GLN A 34 7.23 0.17 -13.39
C GLN A 34 7.33 -1.32 -13.08
N ASP A 35 7.85 -1.66 -11.90
CA ASP A 35 7.97 -3.05 -11.47
C ASP A 35 6.59 -3.67 -11.16
N ILE A 36 5.61 -2.86 -10.72
CA ILE A 36 4.21 -3.32 -10.60
C ILE A 36 3.73 -3.88 -11.94
N GLU A 37 3.85 -3.10 -13.03
CA GLU A 37 3.35 -3.52 -14.35
C GLU A 37 4.01 -4.79 -14.84
N GLN A 38 5.32 -4.96 -14.60
CA GLN A 38 6.07 -6.15 -15.00
C GLN A 38 5.60 -7.43 -14.27
N LYS A 39 5.10 -7.28 -13.04
CA LYS A 39 4.70 -8.41 -12.18
C LYS A 39 3.20 -8.73 -12.23
N ILE A 40 2.40 -7.93 -12.95
CA ILE A 40 0.97 -8.22 -13.12
C ILE A 40 0.78 -9.44 -14.01
N THR A 41 -0.08 -10.35 -13.58
CA THR A 41 -0.50 -11.54 -14.33
C THR A 41 -2.03 -11.66 -14.31
N LYS A 42 -2.57 -12.63 -15.06
CA LYS A 42 -4.00 -12.98 -15.04
C LYS A 42 -4.50 -13.40 -13.64
N LYS A 43 -3.58 -13.79 -12.74
CA LYS A 43 -3.90 -14.20 -11.36
C LYS A 43 -3.91 -13.02 -10.39
N THR A 44 -3.31 -11.89 -10.75
CA THR A 44 -3.25 -10.69 -9.90
C THR A 44 -4.66 -10.17 -9.63
N LYS A 45 -4.98 -9.88 -8.36
CA LYS A 45 -6.29 -9.39 -7.91
C LYS A 45 -6.22 -7.99 -7.32
N ALA A 46 -5.11 -7.66 -6.66
CA ALA A 46 -4.96 -6.39 -5.98
C ALA A 46 -3.53 -5.87 -6.06
N ILE A 47 -3.40 -4.57 -5.93
CA ILE A 47 -2.15 -3.87 -5.64
C ILE A 47 -2.25 -3.36 -4.20
N VAL A 48 -1.29 -3.72 -3.36
CA VAL A 48 -1.16 -3.15 -2.01
C VAL A 48 0.02 -2.18 -2.04
N VAL A 49 -0.23 -0.92 -1.74
CA VAL A 49 0.82 0.10 -1.60
C VAL A 49 1.07 0.37 -0.13
N VAL A 50 2.31 0.70 0.23
CA VAL A 50 2.68 1.09 1.59
C VAL A 50 3.28 2.49 1.54
N HIS A 51 2.68 3.40 2.28
CA HIS A 51 3.19 4.77 2.44
C HIS A 51 4.25 4.77 3.55
N TYR A 52 5.45 4.30 3.17
CA TYR A 52 6.53 4.02 4.12
C TYR A 52 7.01 5.28 4.84
N GLN A 53 6.98 5.28 6.17
CA GLN A 53 7.39 6.40 7.04
C GLN A 53 6.76 7.76 6.67
N GLY A 54 5.57 7.76 6.08
CA GLY A 54 4.88 8.98 5.67
C GLY A 54 5.20 9.43 4.24
N TYR A 55 6.15 8.80 3.54
CA TYR A 55 6.40 9.06 2.13
C TYR A 55 5.27 8.47 1.29
N SER A 56 4.68 9.31 0.45
CA SER A 56 3.59 8.85 -0.42
C SER A 56 4.12 8.08 -1.63
N CYS A 57 3.47 6.97 -1.95
CA CYS A 57 3.64 6.35 -3.27
C CYS A 57 3.19 7.29 -4.38
N ASN A 58 3.67 7.07 -5.60
CA ASN A 58 3.19 7.78 -6.79
C ASN A 58 1.75 7.33 -7.14
N MET A 59 0.78 7.91 -6.43
CA MET A 59 -0.61 7.47 -6.52
C MET A 59 -1.23 7.71 -7.89
N ASP A 60 -0.79 8.73 -8.62
CA ASP A 60 -1.30 9.01 -9.97
C ASP A 60 -0.96 7.86 -10.93
N LYS A 61 0.30 7.42 -10.96
CA LYS A 61 0.73 6.28 -11.79
C LYS A 61 0.08 4.98 -11.34
N ILE A 62 0.07 4.71 -10.04
CA ILE A 62 -0.46 3.45 -9.49
C ILE A 62 -1.96 3.32 -9.74
N LYS A 63 -2.73 4.40 -9.57
CA LYS A 63 -4.16 4.41 -9.92
C LYS A 63 -4.42 4.15 -11.40
N GLN A 64 -3.58 4.70 -12.28
CA GLN A 64 -3.69 4.42 -13.72
C GLN A 64 -3.44 2.93 -14.02
N ILE A 65 -2.43 2.32 -13.37
CA ILE A 65 -2.14 0.89 -13.48
C ILE A 65 -3.32 0.07 -12.97
N ALA A 66 -3.78 0.32 -11.74
CA ALA A 66 -4.90 -0.40 -11.14
C ALA A 66 -6.16 -0.35 -12.04
N LYS A 67 -6.48 0.84 -12.56
CA LYS A 67 -7.62 1.03 -13.49
C LYS A 67 -7.42 0.25 -14.81
N ARG A 68 -6.22 0.34 -15.42
CA ARG A 68 -5.90 -0.34 -16.69
C ARG A 68 -6.07 -1.85 -16.59
N TYR A 69 -5.60 -2.42 -15.49
CA TYR A 69 -5.62 -3.87 -15.26
C TYR A 69 -6.84 -4.35 -14.45
N LYS A 70 -7.76 -3.44 -14.11
CA LYS A 70 -8.97 -3.71 -13.30
C LYS A 70 -8.65 -4.40 -11.97
N LEU A 71 -7.63 -3.91 -11.28
CA LEU A 71 -7.15 -4.43 -9.99
C LEU A 71 -7.68 -3.58 -8.85
N ILE A 72 -7.94 -4.21 -7.72
CA ILE A 72 -8.24 -3.55 -6.45
C ILE A 72 -6.98 -2.84 -5.96
N LEU A 73 -7.11 -1.60 -5.53
CA LEU A 73 -6.02 -0.82 -4.93
C LEU A 73 -6.25 -0.67 -3.44
N ILE A 74 -5.30 -1.16 -2.64
CA ILE A 74 -5.34 -1.11 -1.17
C ILE A 74 -4.19 -0.24 -0.69
N GLU A 75 -4.47 0.73 0.18
CA GLU A 75 -3.47 1.59 0.79
C GLU A 75 -3.15 1.12 2.21
N ASP A 76 -1.89 0.77 2.48
CA ASP A 76 -1.37 0.60 3.83
C ASP A 76 -0.87 1.97 4.32
N VAL A 77 -1.63 2.59 5.21
CA VAL A 77 -1.39 3.92 5.78
C VAL A 77 -0.90 3.82 7.24
N ALA A 78 -0.54 2.61 7.68
CA ALA A 78 -0.13 2.35 9.06
C ALA A 78 1.06 3.21 9.55
N GLN A 79 1.82 3.81 8.64
CA GLN A 79 2.96 4.69 8.95
C GLN A 79 2.77 6.12 8.43
N ALA A 80 1.59 6.46 7.89
CA ALA A 80 1.38 7.70 7.15
C ALA A 80 0.09 8.43 7.53
N PHE A 81 -0.37 8.27 8.77
CA PHE A 81 -1.59 8.93 9.23
C PHE A 81 -1.49 10.45 9.07
N GLY A 82 -2.47 11.05 8.39
CA GLY A 82 -2.53 12.49 8.12
C GLY A 82 -1.63 12.98 7.00
N ALA A 83 -0.78 12.13 6.44
CA ALA A 83 0.05 12.50 5.28
C ALA A 83 -0.80 12.70 4.02
N LYS A 84 -0.25 13.44 3.05
CA LYS A 84 -0.97 13.85 1.84
C LYS A 84 -0.14 13.58 0.58
N TYR A 85 -0.83 13.31 -0.50
CA TYR A 85 -0.33 13.32 -1.86
C TYR A 85 -1.16 14.34 -2.66
N ASN A 86 -0.53 15.35 -3.29
CA ASN A 86 -1.22 16.42 -4.04
C ASN A 86 -2.39 17.03 -3.24
N ASN A 87 -2.17 17.42 -1.97
CA ASN A 87 -3.14 17.99 -1.04
C ASN A 87 -4.33 17.09 -0.65
N LYS A 88 -4.38 15.86 -1.11
CA LYS A 88 -5.39 14.88 -0.73
C LYS A 88 -4.82 13.88 0.28
N LEU A 89 -5.58 13.54 1.33
CA LEU A 89 -5.14 12.61 2.38
C LEU A 89 -4.84 11.23 1.80
N LEU A 90 -3.73 10.63 2.22
CA LEU A 90 -3.44 9.21 1.98
C LEU A 90 -4.50 8.34 2.68
N GLY A 91 -4.81 7.19 2.07
CA GLY A 91 -5.93 6.34 2.49
C GLY A 91 -7.26 6.70 1.84
N THR A 92 -7.26 7.64 0.88
CA THR A 92 -8.49 8.04 0.14
C THR A 92 -8.35 7.89 -1.36
N PHE A 93 -7.28 7.26 -1.84
CA PHE A 93 -7.00 7.07 -3.26
C PHE A 93 -7.40 5.70 -3.76
N GLY A 94 -7.25 4.67 -2.93
CA GLY A 94 -7.57 3.28 -3.23
C GLY A 94 -9.05 2.92 -3.03
N ASP A 95 -9.36 1.67 -3.26
CA ASP A 95 -10.69 1.09 -2.99
C ASP A 95 -10.88 0.84 -1.49
N SER A 96 -9.78 0.63 -0.75
CA SER A 96 -9.75 0.52 0.71
C SER A 96 -8.40 0.97 1.26
N ALA A 97 -8.37 1.26 2.55
CA ALA A 97 -7.15 1.63 3.26
C ALA A 97 -7.13 1.00 4.65
N ALA A 98 -5.92 0.67 5.13
CA ALA A 98 -5.69 0.20 6.48
C ALA A 98 -4.88 1.23 7.28
N PHE A 99 -5.34 1.50 8.49
CA PHE A 99 -4.70 2.37 9.47
C PHE A 99 -4.30 1.56 10.69
N SER A 100 -3.19 1.90 11.31
CA SER A 100 -2.75 1.28 12.57
C SER A 100 -2.78 2.30 13.70
N PHE A 101 -3.35 1.89 14.82
CA PHE A 101 -3.38 2.65 16.08
C PHE A 101 -2.59 1.93 17.18
N GLN A 102 -1.64 1.10 16.79
CA GLN A 102 -0.73 0.41 17.69
C GLN A 102 0.13 1.41 18.48
N SER A 103 0.62 1.02 19.65
CA SER A 103 1.26 1.90 20.65
C SER A 103 2.39 2.79 20.13
N CYS A 104 3.11 2.39 19.07
CA CYS A 104 4.21 3.18 18.50
C CYS A 104 3.79 4.08 17.31
N LYS A 105 2.49 4.22 17.03
CA LYS A 105 2.00 5.02 15.89
C LYS A 105 1.75 6.47 16.28
N ILE A 106 1.60 7.35 15.27
CA ILE A 106 1.34 8.79 15.44
C ILE A 106 0.07 9.03 16.26
N ILE A 107 -0.98 8.25 16.01
CA ILE A 107 -2.19 8.18 16.83
C ILE A 107 -2.30 6.76 17.34
N THR A 108 -2.48 6.61 18.65
CA THR A 108 -2.51 5.28 19.27
C THR A 108 -3.70 5.12 20.23
N CYS A 109 -4.20 3.89 20.31
CA CYS A 109 -5.12 3.44 21.37
C CYS A 109 -4.57 2.21 22.12
N GLY A 110 -3.24 2.02 22.11
CA GLY A 110 -2.57 0.83 22.61
C GLY A 110 -2.45 -0.23 21.52
N GLU A 111 -3.50 -0.95 21.25
CA GLU A 111 -3.64 -1.83 20.08
C GLU A 111 -4.94 -1.49 19.36
N GLY A 112 -4.89 -1.39 18.02
CA GLY A 112 -6.05 -1.09 17.21
C GLY A 112 -5.71 -0.77 15.76
N GLY A 113 -6.77 -0.74 14.94
CA GLY A 113 -6.70 -0.39 13.53
C GLY A 113 -8.08 -0.10 12.95
N ALA A 114 -8.09 0.51 11.79
CA ALA A 114 -9.28 0.79 11.00
C ALA A 114 -9.01 0.55 9.52
#